data_f254200f11cf14e813766c77730bf858
#
_entry.id   f254200f11cf14e813766c77730bf858
#
_cell.length_a   1.000
_cell.length_b   1.000
_cell.length_c   1.000
_cell.angle_alpha   90.00
_cell.angle_beta   90.00
_cell.angle_gamma   90.00
#
_symmetry.space_group_name_H-M   'P 1'
#
loop_
_entity.id
_entity.type
_entity.pdbx_description
1 polymer ?
#
loop_
_entity_poly.entity_id
_entity_poly.type
_entity_poly.pdbx_seq_one_letter_code
_entity_poly.pdbx_strand_id
1 'polypeptide(L)'
;MIEIGIAGKPNAGKSTFFKSATLADAEIANYPFTTIKPNIGIAHVRVKCVCRELGIECGNCIDGWRFIPVKLIDVAGLVPDAHKGRGLGNEFLDNLRQSEGIIHVVDASGSTDENGNEIGVGERDPVEDVKFLLRELDMWIYGILKRNWDKIVRKAKAEKKETKVITEALAGLGFNEEMVKDAFKNFEDIQKLRDDDLIQIARLLREKRMKMVLSANKADKAPKDFLEKLKKMGAIPTSASYELILRTAAKSGFIKYLPGDSDFEIKKGLNEKQRKVLERIREYLNEHKSTGVQEVINKLVFDVLGYIVVYPVENETKFTDSKGNVLPDAFLVKKGDTPKDLAFK
;
A
#
# COMPACT_ATOMS: atom_id res chain seq x y z
N MET A 1 5.17 8.97 10.45
CA MET A 1 5.52 8.24 9.20
C MET A 1 4.30 7.47 8.77
N ILE A 2 3.92 7.52 7.46
CA ILE A 2 2.74 6.81 6.91
C ILE A 2 2.92 5.30 7.06
N GLU A 3 1.90 4.61 7.56
CA GLU A 3 1.87 3.15 7.70
C GLU A 3 1.02 2.52 6.59
N ILE A 4 1.59 1.60 5.84
CA ILE A 4 0.98 0.93 4.69
C ILE A 4 0.97 -0.58 4.95
N GLY A 5 -0.20 -1.19 4.95
CA GLY A 5 -0.37 -2.64 5.05
C GLY A 5 -0.25 -3.33 3.68
N ILE A 6 0.41 -4.48 3.64
CA ILE A 6 0.43 -5.34 2.45
C ILE A 6 -0.50 -6.51 2.70
N ALA A 7 -1.56 -6.63 1.91
CA ALA A 7 -2.59 -7.65 2.06
C ALA A 7 -2.74 -8.52 0.80
N GLY A 8 -3.32 -9.70 0.95
CA GLY A 8 -3.59 -10.64 -0.13
C GLY A 8 -3.58 -12.09 0.36
N LYS A 9 -3.97 -13.03 -0.48
CA LYS A 9 -3.97 -14.45 -0.15
C LYS A 9 -2.55 -15.00 0.10
N PRO A 10 -2.37 -16.18 0.73
CA PRO A 10 -1.07 -16.83 0.81
C PRO A 10 -0.48 -17.04 -0.60
N ASN A 11 0.84 -17.00 -0.71
CA ASN A 11 1.61 -17.22 -1.95
C ASN A 11 1.29 -16.27 -3.14
N ALA A 12 0.56 -15.17 -2.93
CA ALA A 12 0.42 -14.09 -3.90
C ALA A 12 1.71 -13.27 -4.11
N GLY A 13 2.72 -13.48 -3.26
CA GLY A 13 4.03 -12.81 -3.33
C GLY A 13 4.16 -11.57 -2.45
N LYS A 14 3.35 -11.43 -1.38
CA LYS A 14 3.40 -10.32 -0.41
C LYS A 14 4.79 -10.12 0.19
N SER A 15 5.38 -11.20 0.75
CA SER A 15 6.70 -11.12 1.38
C SER A 15 7.82 -10.83 0.36
N THR A 16 7.64 -11.23 -0.91
CA THR A 16 8.55 -10.86 -1.99
C THR A 16 8.42 -9.37 -2.31
N PHE A 17 7.18 -8.86 -2.39
CA PHE A 17 6.91 -7.43 -2.56
C PHE A 17 7.52 -6.63 -1.41
N PHE A 18 7.25 -7.03 -0.17
CA PHE A 18 7.83 -6.39 1.02
C PHE A 18 9.36 -6.35 0.97
N LYS A 19 10.01 -7.49 0.71
CA LYS A 19 11.47 -7.56 0.60
C LYS A 19 12.00 -6.69 -0.54
N SER A 20 11.35 -6.71 -1.70
CA SER A 20 11.75 -5.90 -2.83
C SER A 20 11.61 -4.40 -2.56
N ALA A 21 10.58 -3.99 -1.83
CA ALA A 21 10.33 -2.59 -1.49
C ALA A 21 11.26 -2.05 -0.38
N THR A 22 11.73 -2.89 0.55
CA THR A 22 12.48 -2.46 1.75
C THR A 22 13.99 -2.67 1.68
N LEU A 23 14.53 -3.37 0.69
CA LEU A 23 15.94 -3.80 0.62
C LEU A 23 16.96 -2.66 0.47
N ALA A 24 16.54 -1.45 0.04
CA ALA A 24 17.42 -0.30 -0.20
C ALA A 24 17.67 0.58 1.03
N ASP A 25 17.14 0.25 2.19
CA ASP A 25 17.13 1.15 3.35
C ASP A 25 18.51 1.46 3.93
N ALA A 26 19.52 0.62 3.66
CA ALA A 26 20.86 0.84 4.17
C ALA A 26 21.64 1.98 3.46
N GLU A 27 21.23 2.37 2.24
CA GLU A 27 21.95 3.36 1.43
C GLU A 27 21.22 4.68 1.22
N ILE A 28 19.88 4.70 1.37
CA ILE A 28 19.06 5.87 0.99
C ILE A 28 18.83 6.82 2.16
N ALA A 29 18.86 6.37 3.40
CA ALA A 29 18.73 7.25 4.57
C ALA A 29 19.29 6.64 5.85
N ASN A 30 20.25 7.33 6.47
CA ASN A 30 20.57 7.16 7.89
C ASN A 30 19.46 7.84 8.73
N TYR A 31 18.29 7.17 8.85
CA TYR A 31 17.30 7.60 9.83
C TYR A 31 17.63 6.95 11.18
N PRO A 32 17.96 7.73 12.23
CA PRO A 32 18.09 7.20 13.58
C PRO A 32 16.72 6.71 14.07
N PHE A 33 16.68 5.57 14.78
CA PHE A 33 15.53 4.99 15.48
C PHE A 33 14.66 3.95 14.72
N THR A 34 15.21 3.08 13.90
CA THR A 34 14.47 1.94 13.38
C THR A 34 14.83 0.63 14.08
N THR A 35 14.17 0.32 15.19
CA THR A 35 14.11 -1.08 15.67
C THR A 35 13.13 -1.83 14.78
N ILE A 36 13.64 -2.62 13.85
CA ILE A 36 12.82 -3.40 12.90
C ILE A 36 12.21 -4.57 13.67
N LYS A 37 10.89 -4.56 13.83
CA LYS A 37 10.16 -5.76 14.26
C LYS A 37 10.00 -6.70 13.06
N PRO A 38 9.91 -8.03 13.25
CA PRO A 38 9.52 -8.94 12.18
C PRO A 38 8.26 -8.40 11.49
N ASN A 39 8.23 -8.42 10.16
CA ASN A 39 7.12 -7.96 9.33
C ASN A 39 6.90 -6.43 9.23
N ILE A 40 7.82 -5.61 9.73
CA ILE A 40 7.80 -4.16 9.54
C ILE A 40 9.11 -3.74 8.86
N GLY A 41 9.01 -2.92 7.80
CA GLY A 41 10.17 -2.40 7.09
C GLY A 41 9.92 -0.98 6.57
N ILE A 42 11.00 -0.31 6.18
CA ILE A 42 10.94 1.02 5.58
C ILE A 42 11.07 0.87 4.06
N ALA A 43 10.09 1.38 3.36
CA ALA A 43 10.15 1.64 1.92
C ALA A 43 10.15 3.14 1.69
N HIS A 44 10.24 3.56 0.44
CA HIS A 44 10.29 4.97 0.10
C HIS A 44 9.32 5.29 -1.03
N VAL A 45 8.69 6.44 -0.99
CA VAL A 45 8.13 7.05 -2.19
C VAL A 45 9.24 7.77 -2.94
N ARG A 46 9.14 7.78 -4.27
CA ARG A 46 10.11 8.42 -5.17
C ARG A 46 9.48 9.61 -5.86
N VAL A 47 10.10 10.77 -5.74
CA VAL A 47 9.66 12.01 -6.40
C VAL A 47 10.84 12.72 -7.05
N LYS A 48 10.58 13.50 -8.10
CA LYS A 48 11.60 14.42 -8.63
C LYS A 48 11.95 15.43 -7.54
N CYS A 49 13.24 15.62 -7.30
CA CYS A 49 13.69 16.57 -6.30
C CYS A 49 13.48 18.00 -6.83
N VAL A 50 12.87 18.85 -6.02
CA VAL A 50 12.59 20.24 -6.37
C VAL A 50 13.88 21.04 -6.65
N CYS A 51 15.03 20.61 -6.13
CA CYS A 51 16.33 21.24 -6.41
C CYS A 51 16.62 21.35 -7.93
N ARG A 52 16.13 20.41 -8.74
CA ARG A 52 16.28 20.47 -10.21
C ARG A 52 15.47 21.59 -10.84
N GLU A 53 14.28 21.85 -10.32
CA GLU A 53 13.40 22.92 -10.79
C GLU A 53 13.95 24.29 -10.36
N LEU A 54 14.58 24.35 -9.18
CA LEU A 54 15.20 25.57 -8.64
C LEU A 54 16.61 25.83 -9.19
N GLY A 55 17.20 24.91 -9.94
CA GLY A 55 18.57 25.04 -10.46
C GLY A 55 19.65 25.04 -9.37
N ILE A 56 19.42 24.36 -8.25
CA ILE A 56 20.33 24.29 -7.09
C ILE A 56 20.76 22.86 -6.80
N GLU A 57 21.85 22.68 -6.06
CA GLU A 57 22.30 21.36 -5.59
C GLU A 57 21.93 21.17 -4.11
N CYS A 58 21.26 20.07 -3.77
CA CYS A 58 20.80 19.82 -2.40
C CYS A 58 21.59 18.74 -1.64
N GLY A 59 22.44 17.95 -2.30
CA GLY A 59 23.18 16.84 -1.66
C GLY A 59 22.32 15.68 -1.15
N ASN A 60 20.99 15.77 -1.19
CA ASN A 60 20.04 14.82 -0.59
C ASN A 60 19.18 14.07 -1.62
N CYS A 61 19.45 14.21 -2.91
CA CYS A 61 18.81 13.47 -3.97
C CYS A 61 19.81 12.57 -4.69
N ILE A 62 19.34 11.46 -5.27
CA ILE A 62 20.13 10.52 -6.06
C ILE A 62 19.67 10.67 -7.50
N ASP A 63 20.57 11.08 -8.38
CA ASP A 63 20.28 11.34 -9.80
C ASP A 63 19.05 12.23 -10.05
N GLY A 64 18.79 13.20 -9.14
CA GLY A 64 17.65 14.12 -9.19
C GLY A 64 16.35 13.55 -8.60
N TRP A 65 16.39 12.39 -7.99
CA TRP A 65 15.26 11.79 -7.30
C TRP A 65 15.40 11.87 -5.78
N ARG A 66 14.32 12.25 -5.10
CA ARG A 66 14.21 12.25 -3.65
C ARG A 66 13.42 11.03 -3.21
N PHE A 67 13.93 10.32 -2.22
CA PHE A 67 13.29 9.16 -1.61
C PHE A 67 12.84 9.52 -0.20
N ILE A 68 11.53 9.39 0.06
CA ILE A 68 10.93 9.80 1.34
C ILE A 68 10.34 8.56 2.02
N PRO A 69 10.70 8.30 3.29
CA PRO A 69 10.37 7.04 3.94
C PRO A 69 8.88 6.89 4.22
N VAL A 70 8.40 5.66 4.03
CA VAL A 70 7.09 5.15 4.45
C VAL A 70 7.27 3.79 5.11
N LYS A 71 6.43 3.46 6.08
CA LYS A 71 6.48 2.20 6.81
C LYS A 71 5.59 1.17 6.12
N LEU A 72 6.16 0.03 5.76
CA LEU A 72 5.42 -1.12 5.27
C LEU A 72 5.25 -2.15 6.38
N ILE A 73 4.06 -2.76 6.41
CA ILE A 73 3.70 -3.84 7.32
C ILE A 73 3.31 -5.05 6.46
N ASP A 74 4.12 -6.13 6.51
CA ASP A 74 3.77 -7.40 5.85
C ASP A 74 2.76 -8.12 6.72
N VAL A 75 1.52 -8.11 6.29
CA VAL A 75 0.40 -8.72 7.02
C VAL A 75 0.26 -10.17 6.59
N ALA A 76 -0.03 -11.07 7.54
CA ALA A 76 -0.23 -12.49 7.26
C ALA A 76 -1.25 -12.70 6.13
N GLY A 77 -1.09 -13.77 5.35
CA GLY A 77 -2.01 -14.08 4.25
C GLY A 77 -3.43 -14.34 4.75
N LEU A 78 -4.41 -13.71 4.08
CA LEU A 78 -5.81 -13.93 4.37
C LEU A 78 -6.27 -15.26 3.78
N VAL A 79 -6.87 -16.10 4.61
CA VAL A 79 -7.48 -17.38 4.21
C VAL A 79 -9.01 -17.28 4.25
N PRO A 80 -9.73 -18.15 3.53
CA PRO A 80 -11.20 -18.18 3.59
C PRO A 80 -11.74 -18.32 5.01
N ASP A 81 -12.83 -17.60 5.30
CA ASP A 81 -13.46 -17.52 6.62
C ASP A 81 -12.60 -16.87 7.73
N ALA A 82 -11.61 -16.06 7.36
CA ALA A 82 -10.81 -15.30 8.32
C ALA A 82 -11.67 -14.39 9.21
N HIS A 83 -12.76 -13.84 8.66
CA HIS A 83 -13.76 -13.05 9.40
C HIS A 83 -14.48 -13.85 10.50
N LYS A 84 -14.47 -15.20 10.44
CA LYS A 84 -15.00 -16.12 11.48
C LYS A 84 -13.95 -16.55 12.50
N GLY A 85 -12.75 -15.98 12.45
CA GLY A 85 -11.65 -16.29 13.35
C GLY A 85 -10.76 -17.47 12.92
N ARG A 86 -10.85 -17.91 11.67
CA ARG A 86 -9.92 -18.91 11.12
C ARG A 86 -8.52 -18.32 10.90
N GLY A 87 -7.52 -19.06 11.28
CA GLY A 87 -6.12 -18.67 11.14
C GLY A 87 -5.76 -17.43 11.97
N LEU A 88 -4.88 -16.58 11.43
CA LEU A 88 -4.46 -15.32 12.05
C LEU A 88 -5.40 -14.14 11.73
N GLY A 89 -6.68 -14.41 11.44
CA GLY A 89 -7.63 -13.40 10.95
C GLY A 89 -7.75 -12.17 11.85
N ASN A 90 -7.74 -12.32 13.16
CA ASN A 90 -7.82 -11.18 14.09
C ASN A 90 -6.54 -10.33 14.05
N GLU A 91 -5.36 -10.94 14.01
CA GLU A 91 -4.08 -10.25 13.93
C GLU A 91 -3.94 -9.52 12.58
N PHE A 92 -4.36 -10.17 11.48
CA PHE A 92 -4.44 -9.55 10.16
C PHE A 92 -5.26 -8.25 10.19
N LEU A 93 -6.45 -8.32 10.79
CA LEU A 93 -7.38 -7.21 10.82
C LEU A 93 -6.91 -6.08 11.76
N ASP A 94 -6.24 -6.41 12.86
CA ASP A 94 -5.63 -5.43 13.76
C ASP A 94 -4.46 -4.68 13.08
N ASN A 95 -3.65 -5.37 12.31
CA ASN A 95 -2.58 -4.74 11.54
C ASN A 95 -3.13 -3.82 10.43
N LEU A 96 -4.19 -4.24 9.72
CA LEU A 96 -4.83 -3.39 8.71
C LEU A 96 -5.51 -2.17 9.32
N ARG A 97 -6.07 -2.28 10.53
CA ARG A 97 -6.68 -1.15 11.23
C ARG A 97 -5.70 -0.01 11.48
N GLN A 98 -4.44 -0.32 11.76
CA GLN A 98 -3.39 0.67 12.00
C GLN A 98 -2.90 1.33 10.70
N SER A 99 -3.06 0.65 9.55
CA SER A 99 -2.59 1.14 8.27
C SER A 99 -3.48 2.27 7.74
N GLU A 100 -2.84 3.30 7.17
CA GLU A 100 -3.53 4.40 6.48
C GLU A 100 -3.98 3.99 5.07
N GLY A 101 -3.24 3.09 4.44
CA GLY A 101 -3.54 2.53 3.12
C GLY A 101 -3.09 1.08 2.98
N ILE A 102 -3.62 0.41 1.99
CA ILE A 102 -3.39 -1.03 1.76
C ILE A 102 -2.88 -1.25 0.33
N ILE A 103 -1.80 -1.99 0.20
CA ILE A 103 -1.38 -2.58 -1.06
C ILE A 103 -1.96 -3.98 -1.12
N HIS A 104 -2.95 -4.19 -1.98
CA HIS A 104 -3.51 -5.51 -2.23
C HIS A 104 -2.70 -6.23 -3.31
N VAL A 105 -1.89 -7.19 -2.90
CA VAL A 105 -1.06 -8.01 -3.79
C VAL A 105 -1.88 -9.20 -4.29
N VAL A 106 -2.10 -9.25 -5.60
CA VAL A 106 -2.88 -10.27 -6.31
C VAL A 106 -1.93 -11.12 -7.15
N ASP A 107 -2.11 -12.43 -7.15
CA ASP A 107 -1.38 -13.34 -8.03
C ASP A 107 -1.96 -13.26 -9.46
N ALA A 108 -1.40 -12.35 -10.28
CA ALA A 108 -1.86 -12.14 -11.64
C ALA A 108 -1.60 -13.34 -12.57
N SER A 109 -0.69 -14.23 -12.19
CA SER A 109 -0.42 -15.44 -12.96
C SER A 109 -1.53 -16.51 -12.82
N GLY A 110 -2.42 -16.36 -11.81
CA GLY A 110 -3.45 -17.34 -11.51
C GLY A 110 -2.90 -18.71 -11.17
N SER A 111 -1.68 -18.77 -10.61
CA SER A 111 -0.95 -20.01 -10.33
C SER A 111 -1.22 -20.61 -8.97
N THR A 112 -2.10 -19.99 -8.17
CA THR A 112 -2.42 -20.45 -6.81
C THR A 112 -3.93 -20.44 -6.55
N ASP A 113 -4.43 -21.45 -5.79
CA ASP A 113 -5.82 -21.50 -5.33
C ASP A 113 -6.10 -20.46 -4.22
N GLU A 114 -7.30 -20.48 -3.65
CA GLU A 114 -7.71 -19.56 -2.57
C GLU A 114 -6.94 -19.76 -1.26
N ASN A 115 -6.39 -20.95 -1.04
CA ASN A 115 -5.57 -21.27 0.14
C ASN A 115 -4.08 -21.00 -0.11
N GLY A 116 -3.70 -20.64 -1.34
CA GLY A 116 -2.34 -20.41 -1.76
C GLY A 116 -1.57 -21.64 -2.22
N ASN A 117 -2.23 -22.78 -2.42
CA ASN A 117 -1.56 -23.96 -2.99
C ASN A 117 -1.27 -23.73 -4.47
N GLU A 118 -0.14 -24.26 -4.96
CA GLU A 118 0.23 -24.17 -6.38
C GLU A 118 -0.66 -25.08 -7.23
N ILE A 119 -1.23 -24.54 -8.30
CA ILE A 119 -2.14 -25.23 -9.22
C ILE A 119 -1.72 -25.15 -10.69
N GLY A 120 -0.89 -24.21 -11.06
CA GLY A 120 -0.48 -23.96 -12.45
C GLY A 120 -0.87 -22.55 -12.92
N VAL A 121 -0.10 -22.04 -13.88
CA VAL A 121 -0.34 -20.69 -14.44
C VAL A 121 -1.63 -20.72 -15.28
N GLY A 122 -2.52 -19.74 -15.03
CA GLY A 122 -3.78 -19.60 -15.78
C GLY A 122 -4.96 -20.41 -15.24
N GLU A 123 -4.77 -21.21 -14.19
CA GLU A 123 -5.81 -22.09 -13.66
C GLU A 123 -6.88 -21.37 -12.81
N ARG A 124 -6.55 -20.19 -12.28
CA ARG A 124 -7.48 -19.39 -11.46
C ARG A 124 -7.55 -17.94 -11.94
N ASP A 125 -8.77 -17.46 -12.17
CA ASP A 125 -9.00 -16.04 -12.52
C ASP A 125 -8.61 -15.14 -11.33
N PRO A 126 -7.61 -14.26 -11.48
CA PRO A 126 -7.13 -13.41 -10.39
C PRO A 126 -8.15 -12.36 -9.91
N VAL A 127 -9.20 -12.10 -10.69
CA VAL A 127 -10.31 -11.23 -10.28
C VAL A 127 -11.04 -11.80 -9.07
N GLU A 128 -11.10 -13.14 -8.96
CA GLU A 128 -11.70 -13.78 -7.78
C GLU A 128 -10.92 -13.53 -6.49
N ASP A 129 -9.60 -13.39 -6.59
CA ASP A 129 -8.76 -13.03 -5.43
C ASP A 129 -9.00 -11.59 -4.97
N VAL A 130 -9.27 -10.67 -5.92
CA VAL A 130 -9.65 -9.30 -5.59
C VAL A 130 -10.99 -9.29 -4.85
N LYS A 131 -12.00 -9.97 -5.40
CA LYS A 131 -13.34 -10.06 -4.78
C LYS A 131 -13.29 -10.73 -3.42
N PHE A 132 -12.47 -11.77 -3.29
CA PHE A 132 -12.29 -12.52 -2.05
C PHE A 132 -11.83 -11.62 -0.90
N LEU A 133 -10.73 -10.85 -1.06
CA LEU A 133 -10.25 -9.96 -0.01
C LEU A 133 -11.31 -8.92 0.39
N LEU A 134 -11.95 -8.29 -0.59
CA LEU A 134 -12.97 -7.27 -0.34
C LEU A 134 -14.14 -7.85 0.45
N ARG A 135 -14.60 -9.06 0.08
CA ARG A 135 -15.68 -9.76 0.79
C ARG A 135 -15.31 -10.10 2.23
N GLU A 136 -14.11 -10.61 2.47
CA GLU A 136 -13.65 -10.93 3.84
C GLU A 136 -13.62 -9.68 4.72
N LEU A 137 -13.18 -8.53 4.20
CA LEU A 137 -13.19 -7.25 4.91
C LEU A 137 -14.61 -6.76 5.17
N ASP A 138 -15.50 -6.86 4.18
CA ASP A 138 -16.92 -6.48 4.33
C ASP A 138 -17.60 -7.33 5.41
N MET A 139 -17.40 -8.65 5.37
CA MET A 139 -17.96 -9.59 6.34
C MET A 139 -17.40 -9.40 7.75
N TRP A 140 -16.14 -8.98 7.87
CA TRP A 140 -15.55 -8.65 9.15
C TRP A 140 -16.23 -7.42 9.78
N ILE A 141 -16.37 -6.33 9.02
CA ILE A 141 -17.05 -5.11 9.50
C ILE A 141 -18.51 -5.42 9.83
N TYR A 142 -19.20 -6.16 8.95
CA TYR A 142 -20.56 -6.64 9.20
C TYR A 142 -20.66 -7.43 10.49
N GLY A 143 -19.74 -8.38 10.75
CA GLY A 143 -19.75 -9.16 11.97
C GLY A 143 -19.61 -8.33 13.24
N ILE A 144 -18.84 -7.23 13.19
CA ILE A 144 -18.71 -6.29 14.32
C ILE A 144 -20.01 -5.48 14.49
N LEU A 145 -20.59 -4.98 13.41
CA LEU A 145 -21.89 -4.30 13.43
C LEU A 145 -22.98 -5.22 13.99
N LYS A 146 -23.10 -6.44 13.45
CA LYS A 146 -24.14 -7.39 13.81
C LYS A 146 -24.11 -7.78 15.28
N ARG A 147 -22.92 -8.08 15.83
CA ARG A 147 -22.78 -8.44 17.26
C ARG A 147 -23.26 -7.35 18.22
N ASN A 148 -23.19 -6.09 17.82
CA ASN A 148 -23.53 -4.96 18.65
C ASN A 148 -24.85 -4.29 18.24
N TRP A 149 -25.51 -4.76 17.17
CA TRP A 149 -26.58 -4.04 16.50
C TRP A 149 -27.77 -3.72 17.40
N ASP A 150 -28.29 -4.70 18.13
CA ASP A 150 -29.42 -4.50 19.04
C ASP A 150 -29.11 -3.49 20.15
N LYS A 151 -27.87 -3.46 20.63
CA LYS A 151 -27.41 -2.49 21.63
C LYS A 151 -27.31 -1.09 21.02
N ILE A 152 -26.78 -0.99 19.81
CA ILE A 152 -26.65 0.26 19.04
C ILE A 152 -28.05 0.86 18.83
N VAL A 153 -29.01 0.09 18.30
CA VAL A 153 -30.37 0.53 18.02
C VAL A 153 -31.06 1.02 19.28
N ARG A 154 -30.97 0.25 20.37
CA ARG A 154 -31.57 0.66 21.66
C ARG A 154 -30.99 1.96 22.20
N LYS A 155 -29.67 2.12 22.18
CA LYS A 155 -28.97 3.32 22.65
C LYS A 155 -29.29 4.52 21.75
N ALA A 156 -29.27 4.35 20.42
CA ALA A 156 -29.58 5.39 19.46
C ALA A 156 -31.00 5.93 19.62
N LYS A 157 -31.99 5.05 19.86
CA LYS A 157 -33.37 5.43 20.15
C LYS A 157 -33.49 6.24 21.45
N ALA A 158 -32.78 5.82 22.50
CA ALA A 158 -32.80 6.52 23.78
C ALA A 158 -32.19 7.92 23.71
N GLU A 159 -31.05 8.04 23.01
CA GLU A 159 -30.28 9.28 22.93
C GLU A 159 -30.73 10.21 21.78
N LYS A 160 -31.51 9.72 20.81
CA LYS A 160 -31.90 10.42 19.56
C LYS A 160 -30.69 10.96 18.78
N LYS A 161 -29.58 10.21 18.81
CA LYS A 161 -28.27 10.57 18.19
C LYS A 161 -27.67 9.36 17.48
N GLU A 162 -28.36 8.87 16.44
CA GLU A 162 -28.00 7.62 15.74
C GLU A 162 -26.55 7.60 15.26
N THR A 163 -26.15 8.60 14.48
CA THR A 163 -24.79 8.67 13.91
C THR A 163 -23.71 8.61 15.00
N LYS A 164 -23.90 9.39 16.08
CA LYS A 164 -22.93 9.43 17.19
C LYS A 164 -22.80 8.07 17.86
N VAL A 165 -23.91 7.41 18.18
CA VAL A 165 -23.92 6.09 18.84
C VAL A 165 -23.26 5.03 17.97
N ILE A 166 -23.53 5.04 16.67
CA ILE A 166 -22.89 4.12 15.71
C ILE A 166 -21.37 4.41 15.63
N THR A 167 -20.98 5.68 15.56
CA THR A 167 -19.57 6.08 15.54
C THR A 167 -18.83 5.62 16.79
N GLU A 168 -19.41 5.80 17.97
CA GLU A 168 -18.83 5.30 19.23
C GLU A 168 -18.62 3.77 19.21
N ALA A 169 -19.59 3.04 18.67
CA ALA A 169 -19.50 1.58 18.56
C ALA A 169 -18.41 1.10 17.57
N LEU A 170 -18.10 1.93 16.57
CA LEU A 170 -17.10 1.66 15.52
C LEU A 170 -15.78 2.40 15.74
N ALA A 171 -15.65 3.21 16.79
CA ALA A 171 -14.45 4.03 17.05
C ALA A 171 -13.17 3.19 17.12
N GLY A 172 -13.26 1.98 17.70
CA GLY A 172 -12.12 1.04 17.75
C GLY A 172 -11.62 0.58 16.39
N LEU A 173 -12.39 0.78 15.31
CA LEU A 173 -12.00 0.48 13.92
C LEU A 173 -11.49 1.71 13.16
N GLY A 174 -11.43 2.88 13.80
CA GLY A 174 -10.98 4.12 13.20
C GLY A 174 -12.00 4.80 12.28
N PHE A 175 -13.29 4.47 12.40
CA PHE A 175 -14.36 5.19 11.72
C PHE A 175 -14.70 6.49 12.47
N ASN A 176 -14.83 7.58 11.73
CA ASN A 176 -15.29 8.86 12.24
C ASN A 176 -16.77 9.12 11.91
N GLU A 177 -17.32 10.18 12.45
CA GLU A 177 -18.75 10.51 12.31
C GLU A 177 -19.15 10.82 10.86
N GLU A 178 -18.26 11.44 10.09
CA GLU A 178 -18.49 11.73 8.67
C GLU A 178 -18.60 10.45 7.83
N MET A 179 -17.68 9.50 8.04
CA MET A 179 -17.71 8.19 7.35
C MET A 179 -19.00 7.43 7.67
N VAL A 180 -19.42 7.43 8.94
CA VAL A 180 -20.67 6.77 9.38
C VAL A 180 -21.88 7.47 8.77
N LYS A 181 -21.95 8.80 8.85
CA LYS A 181 -23.04 9.58 8.25
C LYS A 181 -23.20 9.29 6.76
N ASP A 182 -22.10 9.26 6.03
CA ASP A 182 -22.09 8.97 4.60
C ASP A 182 -22.53 7.52 4.29
N ALA A 183 -22.08 6.53 5.08
CA ALA A 183 -22.41 5.13 4.86
C ALA A 183 -23.91 4.85 5.14
N PHE A 184 -24.50 5.58 6.06
CA PHE A 184 -25.90 5.43 6.45
C PHE A 184 -26.86 6.38 5.71
N LYS A 185 -26.38 7.27 4.87
CA LYS A 185 -27.15 8.32 4.19
C LYS A 185 -28.41 7.84 3.47
N ASN A 186 -28.36 6.65 2.89
CA ASN A 186 -29.46 6.07 2.10
C ASN A 186 -30.37 5.13 2.93
N PHE A 187 -30.19 5.07 4.24
CA PHE A 187 -30.96 4.22 5.14
C PHE A 187 -31.71 5.10 6.14
N GLU A 188 -33.04 5.16 5.99
CA GLU A 188 -33.90 6.11 6.75
C GLU A 188 -34.14 5.66 8.19
N ASP A 189 -34.23 4.35 8.45
CA ASP A 189 -34.63 3.82 9.76
C ASP A 189 -33.74 2.63 10.16
N ILE A 190 -32.81 2.88 11.07
CA ILE A 190 -31.86 1.85 11.55
C ILE A 190 -32.54 0.65 12.23
N GLN A 191 -33.79 0.82 12.70
CA GLN A 191 -34.54 -0.25 13.37
C GLN A 191 -35.07 -1.30 12.39
N LYS A 192 -35.19 -0.94 11.09
CA LYS A 192 -35.72 -1.80 10.04
C LYS A 192 -34.64 -2.47 9.20
N LEU A 193 -33.38 -2.17 9.46
CA LEU A 193 -32.26 -2.72 8.69
C LEU A 193 -32.15 -4.23 8.89
N ARG A 194 -32.03 -4.92 7.75
CA ARG A 194 -31.81 -6.37 7.67
C ARG A 194 -30.30 -6.66 7.48
N ASP A 195 -29.96 -7.92 7.50
CA ASP A 195 -28.57 -8.35 7.34
C ASP A 195 -27.95 -7.89 6.02
N ASP A 196 -28.72 -7.91 4.92
CA ASP A 196 -28.25 -7.43 3.61
C ASP A 196 -27.94 -5.93 3.64
N ASP A 197 -28.74 -5.12 4.34
CA ASP A 197 -28.50 -3.68 4.51
C ASP A 197 -27.22 -3.46 5.32
N LEU A 198 -27.01 -4.22 6.40
CA LEU A 198 -25.81 -4.14 7.23
C LEU A 198 -24.55 -4.57 6.47
N ILE A 199 -24.65 -5.54 5.57
CA ILE A 199 -23.55 -5.94 4.68
C ILE A 199 -23.23 -4.80 3.70
N GLN A 200 -24.24 -4.18 3.13
CA GLN A 200 -24.07 -3.02 2.24
C GLN A 200 -23.43 -1.84 2.98
N ILE A 201 -23.88 -1.55 4.20
CA ILE A 201 -23.29 -0.52 5.06
C ILE A 201 -21.83 -0.85 5.38
N ALA A 202 -21.52 -2.10 5.71
CA ALA A 202 -20.15 -2.55 5.97
C ALA A 202 -19.23 -2.30 4.76
N ARG A 203 -19.72 -2.58 3.55
CA ARG A 203 -19.02 -2.27 2.30
C ARG A 203 -18.77 -0.77 2.14
N LEU A 204 -19.77 0.07 2.34
CA LEU A 204 -19.65 1.53 2.25
C LEU A 204 -18.64 2.08 3.27
N LEU A 205 -18.68 1.57 4.50
CA LEU A 205 -17.70 1.91 5.54
C LEU A 205 -16.28 1.52 5.12
N ARG A 206 -16.08 0.28 4.61
CA ARG A 206 -14.78 -0.16 4.12
C ARG A 206 -14.25 0.77 3.01
N GLU A 207 -15.07 1.11 2.03
CA GLU A 207 -14.69 1.98 0.90
C GLU A 207 -14.25 3.37 1.37
N LYS A 208 -14.85 3.88 2.43
CA LYS A 208 -14.47 5.18 3.03
C LYS A 208 -13.14 5.11 3.77
N ARG A 209 -12.93 4.07 4.58
CA ARG A 209 -11.79 3.97 5.50
C ARG A 209 -10.58 3.26 4.90
N MET A 210 -10.79 2.16 4.18
CA MET A 210 -9.72 1.30 3.69
C MET A 210 -9.35 1.65 2.25
N LYS A 211 -8.48 2.63 2.10
CA LYS A 211 -7.95 3.04 0.80
C LYS A 211 -6.96 2.01 0.29
N MET A 212 -7.11 1.57 -0.97
CA MET A 212 -6.33 0.47 -1.53
C MET A 212 -5.80 0.77 -2.92
N VAL A 213 -4.63 0.16 -3.24
CA VAL A 213 -4.10 0.03 -4.60
C VAL A 213 -3.89 -1.45 -4.89
N LEU A 214 -4.30 -1.89 -6.08
CA LEU A 214 -4.10 -3.27 -6.53
C LEU A 214 -2.72 -3.41 -7.20
N SER A 215 -1.93 -4.36 -6.71
CA SER A 215 -0.67 -4.80 -7.32
C SER A 215 -0.91 -6.15 -8.01
N ALA A 216 -0.96 -6.16 -9.35
CA ALA A 216 -1.05 -7.37 -10.15
C ALA A 216 0.32 -8.05 -10.21
N ASN A 217 0.70 -8.73 -9.11
CA ASN A 217 2.03 -9.32 -8.93
C ASN A 217 2.19 -10.60 -9.75
N LYS A 218 3.42 -11.02 -10.00
CA LYS A 218 3.81 -12.09 -10.92
C LYS A 218 3.41 -11.77 -12.37
N ALA A 219 3.34 -10.50 -12.74
CA ALA A 219 2.98 -10.05 -14.09
C ALA A 219 3.94 -10.58 -15.17
N ASP A 220 5.19 -10.90 -14.78
CA ASP A 220 6.20 -11.56 -15.61
C ASP A 220 5.81 -12.97 -16.08
N LYS A 221 4.80 -13.58 -15.47
CA LYS A 221 4.29 -14.93 -15.78
C LYS A 221 2.80 -14.95 -16.12
N ALA A 222 2.14 -13.80 -16.00
CA ALA A 222 0.69 -13.73 -16.11
C ALA A 222 0.19 -13.86 -17.55
N PRO A 223 -0.91 -14.60 -17.81
CA PRO A 223 -1.62 -14.54 -19.07
C PRO A 223 -2.06 -13.11 -19.39
N LYS A 224 -1.97 -12.72 -20.67
CA LYS A 224 -2.28 -11.33 -21.08
C LYS A 224 -3.72 -10.94 -20.77
N ASP A 225 -4.69 -11.82 -20.96
CA ASP A 225 -6.09 -11.57 -20.65
C ASP A 225 -6.33 -11.35 -19.15
N PHE A 226 -5.59 -12.03 -18.27
CA PHE A 226 -5.66 -11.81 -16.82
C PHE A 226 -5.11 -10.44 -16.44
N LEU A 227 -3.99 -10.05 -17.01
CA LEU A 227 -3.44 -8.72 -16.79
C LEU A 227 -4.39 -7.62 -17.29
N GLU A 228 -5.01 -7.80 -18.46
CA GLU A 228 -5.98 -6.83 -18.98
C GLU A 228 -7.24 -6.72 -18.09
N LYS A 229 -7.74 -7.84 -17.55
CA LYS A 229 -8.84 -7.80 -16.57
C LYS A 229 -8.46 -7.00 -15.34
N LEU A 230 -7.28 -7.26 -14.76
CA LEU A 230 -6.79 -6.56 -13.57
C LEU A 230 -6.50 -5.07 -13.85
N LYS A 231 -5.94 -4.72 -15.01
CA LYS A 231 -5.74 -3.32 -15.41
C LYS A 231 -7.05 -2.55 -15.50
N LYS A 232 -8.12 -3.16 -16.03
CA LYS A 232 -9.47 -2.55 -16.04
C LYS A 232 -10.01 -2.25 -14.65
N MET A 233 -9.53 -2.97 -13.63
CA MET A 233 -9.83 -2.70 -12.22
C MET A 233 -8.88 -1.67 -11.59
N GLY A 234 -7.96 -1.09 -12.35
CA GLY A 234 -6.97 -0.12 -11.88
C GLY A 234 -5.72 -0.73 -11.25
N ALA A 235 -5.50 -2.04 -11.41
CA ALA A 235 -4.31 -2.70 -10.91
C ALA A 235 -3.06 -2.32 -11.72
N ILE A 236 -1.93 -2.24 -11.02
CA ILE A 236 -0.62 -1.97 -11.60
C ILE A 236 0.08 -3.32 -11.85
N PRO A 237 0.50 -3.62 -13.09
CA PRO A 237 1.34 -4.78 -13.36
C PRO A 237 2.61 -4.73 -12.53
N THR A 238 2.91 -5.80 -11.79
CA THR A 238 4.01 -5.80 -10.83
C THR A 238 4.79 -7.10 -10.94
N SER A 239 6.11 -7.02 -10.96
CA SER A 239 7.00 -8.16 -10.75
C SER A 239 7.93 -7.87 -9.57
N ALA A 240 7.47 -8.24 -8.39
CA ALA A 240 8.25 -8.08 -7.15
C ALA A 240 9.53 -8.92 -7.17
N SER A 241 9.54 -10.05 -7.89
CA SER A 241 10.74 -10.87 -8.08
C SER A 241 11.80 -10.14 -8.91
N TYR A 242 11.41 -9.47 -9.99
CA TYR A 242 12.32 -8.71 -10.82
C TYR A 242 12.87 -7.48 -10.08
N GLU A 243 12.03 -6.76 -9.35
CA GLU A 243 12.48 -5.67 -8.49
C GLU A 243 13.52 -6.15 -7.47
N LEU A 244 13.26 -7.27 -6.80
CA LEU A 244 14.18 -7.85 -5.83
C LEU A 244 15.54 -8.21 -6.46
N ILE A 245 15.53 -8.78 -7.66
CA ILE A 245 16.76 -9.11 -8.42
C ILE A 245 17.52 -7.84 -8.77
N LEU A 246 16.86 -6.83 -9.34
CA LEU A 246 17.50 -5.57 -9.74
C LEU A 246 18.12 -4.86 -8.54
N ARG A 247 17.41 -4.73 -7.44
CA ARG A 247 17.91 -4.07 -6.22
C ARG A 247 19.06 -4.84 -5.59
N THR A 248 18.99 -6.17 -5.58
CA THR A 248 20.09 -7.01 -5.08
C THR A 248 21.32 -6.88 -5.96
N ALA A 249 21.16 -6.88 -7.28
CA ALA A 249 22.26 -6.71 -8.23
C ALA A 249 22.88 -5.31 -8.13
N ALA A 250 22.07 -4.28 -7.93
CA ALA A 250 22.52 -2.90 -7.72
C ALA A 250 23.31 -2.78 -6.40
N LYS A 251 22.79 -3.33 -5.31
CA LYS A 251 23.47 -3.36 -4.00
C LYS A 251 24.82 -4.07 -4.07
N SER A 252 24.92 -5.12 -4.88
CA SER A 252 26.18 -5.84 -5.12
C SER A 252 27.10 -5.14 -6.13
N GLY A 253 26.67 -3.99 -6.69
CA GLY A 253 27.46 -3.20 -7.65
C GLY A 253 27.59 -3.83 -9.04
N PHE A 254 26.75 -4.81 -9.40
CA PHE A 254 26.74 -5.40 -10.74
C PHE A 254 26.05 -4.50 -11.76
N ILE A 255 25.05 -3.74 -11.32
CA ILE A 255 24.29 -2.82 -12.16
C ILE A 255 24.13 -1.47 -11.45
N LYS A 256 23.80 -0.42 -12.20
CA LYS A 256 23.23 0.82 -11.69
C LYS A 256 21.72 0.78 -11.94
N TYR A 257 20.93 0.86 -10.90
CA TYR A 257 19.47 0.86 -10.93
C TYR A 257 18.92 1.58 -9.70
N LEU A 258 17.93 2.41 -9.88
CA LEU A 258 17.13 3.00 -8.81
C LEU A 258 15.70 2.46 -8.87
N PRO A 259 15.06 2.20 -7.72
CA PRO A 259 13.67 1.75 -7.69
C PRO A 259 12.76 2.63 -8.53
N GLY A 260 12.03 2.01 -9.48
CA GLY A 260 11.16 2.71 -10.40
C GLY A 260 11.82 3.21 -11.69
N ASP A 261 13.09 2.91 -11.94
CA ASP A 261 13.71 3.15 -13.25
C ASP A 261 13.12 2.19 -14.31
N SER A 262 13.08 2.67 -15.55
CA SER A 262 12.60 1.90 -16.71
C SER A 262 13.70 1.06 -17.37
N ASP A 263 14.93 1.18 -16.94
CA ASP A 263 16.10 0.39 -17.40
C ASP A 263 17.19 0.42 -16.33
N PHE A 264 18.28 -0.31 -16.56
CA PHE A 264 19.46 -0.39 -15.71
C PHE A 264 20.73 -0.43 -16.54
N GLU A 265 21.84 0.02 -15.95
CA GLU A 265 23.17 -0.02 -16.58
C GLU A 265 24.02 -1.13 -15.97
N ILE A 266 24.63 -1.97 -16.79
CA ILE A 266 25.55 -3.03 -16.33
C ILE A 266 26.92 -2.41 -16.04
N LYS A 267 27.45 -2.61 -14.81
CA LYS A 267 28.72 -2.04 -14.32
C LYS A 267 29.86 -3.04 -14.26
N LYS A 268 29.57 -4.32 -14.02
CA LYS A 268 30.56 -5.39 -13.87
C LYS A 268 30.27 -6.56 -14.80
N GLY A 269 31.29 -7.38 -15.03
CA GLY A 269 31.13 -8.62 -15.77
C GLY A 269 30.11 -9.56 -15.12
N LEU A 270 29.16 -10.02 -15.91
CA LEU A 270 28.13 -10.96 -15.52
C LEU A 270 28.41 -12.33 -16.12
N ASN A 271 28.12 -13.39 -15.38
CA ASN A 271 28.08 -14.73 -15.96
C ASN A 271 26.87 -14.89 -16.91
N GLU A 272 26.89 -15.96 -17.71
CA GLU A 272 25.87 -16.18 -18.74
C GLU A 272 24.44 -16.30 -18.13
N LYS A 273 24.29 -16.96 -16.98
CA LYS A 273 22.99 -17.11 -16.30
C LYS A 273 22.45 -15.76 -15.82
N GLN A 274 23.31 -14.95 -15.21
CA GLN A 274 22.93 -13.60 -14.75
C GLN A 274 22.53 -12.72 -15.93
N ARG A 275 23.26 -12.79 -17.04
CA ARG A 275 22.97 -12.03 -18.26
C ARG A 275 21.60 -12.39 -18.82
N LYS A 276 21.28 -13.69 -18.98
CA LYS A 276 19.98 -14.15 -19.45
C LYS A 276 18.80 -13.70 -18.56
N VAL A 277 19.00 -13.67 -17.24
CA VAL A 277 17.98 -13.18 -16.31
C VAL A 277 17.76 -11.68 -16.51
N LEU A 278 18.83 -10.89 -16.58
CA LEU A 278 18.74 -9.44 -16.76
C LEU A 278 18.16 -9.06 -18.14
N GLU A 279 18.42 -9.84 -19.19
CA GLU A 279 17.81 -9.65 -20.51
C GLU A 279 16.27 -9.79 -20.44
N ARG A 280 15.75 -10.84 -19.79
CA ARG A 280 14.31 -11.02 -19.57
C ARG A 280 13.70 -9.86 -18.75
N ILE A 281 14.42 -9.40 -17.73
CA ILE A 281 13.97 -8.25 -16.94
C ILE A 281 13.91 -7.00 -17.81
N ARG A 282 14.89 -6.77 -18.68
CA ARG A 282 14.90 -5.64 -19.60
C ARG A 282 13.74 -5.70 -20.59
N GLU A 283 13.41 -6.88 -21.12
CA GLU A 283 12.22 -7.07 -21.96
C GLU A 283 10.94 -6.67 -21.21
N TYR A 284 10.80 -7.10 -19.97
CA TYR A 284 9.68 -6.72 -19.10
C TYR A 284 9.63 -5.20 -18.86
N LEU A 285 10.76 -4.57 -18.56
CA LEU A 285 10.85 -3.12 -18.35
C LEU A 285 10.52 -2.34 -19.64
N ASN A 286 10.89 -2.84 -20.80
CA ASN A 286 10.54 -2.22 -22.10
C ASN A 286 9.02 -2.22 -22.33
N GLU A 287 8.31 -3.28 -21.91
CA GLU A 287 6.85 -3.40 -22.04
C GLU A 287 6.11 -2.58 -20.98
N HIS A 288 6.52 -2.70 -19.71
CA HIS A 288 5.78 -2.15 -18.57
C HIS A 288 6.35 -0.84 -18.02
N LYS A 289 7.51 -0.37 -18.50
CA LYS A 289 8.23 0.86 -18.08
C LYS A 289 8.75 0.86 -16.65
N SER A 290 8.36 -0.07 -15.84
CA SER A 290 8.86 -0.29 -14.46
C SER A 290 8.57 -1.71 -14.00
N THR A 291 9.11 -2.12 -12.86
CA THR A 291 8.72 -3.37 -12.19
C THR A 291 7.36 -3.26 -11.51
N GLY A 292 6.77 -2.08 -11.43
CA GLY A 292 5.50 -1.77 -10.79
C GLY A 292 5.58 -1.55 -9.27
N VAL A 293 6.59 -2.06 -8.57
CA VAL A 293 6.68 -1.97 -7.10
C VAL A 293 6.69 -0.51 -6.62
N GLN A 294 7.58 0.32 -7.17
CA GLN A 294 7.67 1.73 -6.82
C GLN A 294 6.41 2.51 -7.22
N GLU A 295 5.83 2.18 -8.35
CA GLU A 295 4.62 2.80 -8.86
C GLU A 295 3.41 2.55 -7.95
N VAL A 296 3.26 1.31 -7.45
CA VAL A 296 2.21 0.94 -6.48
C VAL A 296 2.31 1.78 -5.21
N ILE A 297 3.53 1.93 -4.65
CA ILE A 297 3.75 2.70 -3.44
C ILE A 297 3.45 4.18 -3.68
N ASN A 298 3.96 4.75 -4.76
CA ASN A 298 3.73 6.15 -5.13
C ASN A 298 2.23 6.44 -5.34
N LYS A 299 1.54 5.59 -6.12
CA LYS A 299 0.11 5.75 -6.40
C LYS A 299 -0.72 5.71 -5.12
N LEU A 300 -0.39 4.78 -4.20
CA LEU A 300 -1.10 4.72 -2.93
C LEU A 300 -0.92 6.02 -2.13
N VAL A 301 0.30 6.51 -1.99
CA VAL A 301 0.60 7.66 -1.15
C VAL A 301 0.10 8.97 -1.77
N PHE A 302 0.36 9.20 -3.05
CA PHE A 302 0.06 10.48 -3.68
C PHE A 302 -1.37 10.55 -4.23
N ASP A 303 -1.81 9.54 -5.00
CA ASP A 303 -3.09 9.61 -5.70
C ASP A 303 -4.26 9.17 -4.81
N VAL A 304 -4.05 8.13 -3.98
CA VAL A 304 -5.14 7.52 -3.20
C VAL A 304 -5.26 8.12 -1.80
N LEU A 305 -4.14 8.33 -1.12
CA LEU A 305 -4.12 8.92 0.23
C LEU A 305 -4.03 10.44 0.21
N GLY A 306 -3.67 11.07 -0.94
CA GLY A 306 -3.64 12.50 -1.15
C GLY A 306 -2.50 13.22 -0.39
N TYR A 307 -1.37 12.55 -0.21
CA TYR A 307 -0.18 13.18 0.35
C TYR A 307 0.54 14.03 -0.69
N ILE A 308 1.22 15.05 -0.20
CA ILE A 308 2.15 15.90 -0.97
C ILE A 308 3.50 15.93 -0.26
N VAL A 309 4.55 16.31 -1.00
CA VAL A 309 5.87 16.51 -0.45
C VAL A 309 6.07 17.98 -0.11
N VAL A 310 6.57 18.24 1.09
CA VAL A 310 6.97 19.59 1.53
C VAL A 310 8.43 19.58 1.97
N TYR A 311 9.11 20.68 1.72
CA TYR A 311 10.52 20.90 2.03
C TYR A 311 10.63 22.08 2.99
N PRO A 312 10.63 21.85 4.32
CA PRO A 312 10.78 22.94 5.28
C PRO A 312 12.19 23.52 5.21
N VAL A 313 12.26 24.85 5.21
CA VAL A 313 13.51 25.61 5.21
C VAL A 313 13.38 26.80 6.15
N GLU A 314 14.47 27.24 6.76
CA GLU A 314 14.50 28.45 7.58
C GLU A 314 14.75 29.70 6.74
N ASN A 315 15.55 29.56 5.67
CA ASN A 315 15.82 30.63 4.73
C ASN A 315 15.15 30.35 3.39
N GLU A 316 14.08 31.05 3.08
CA GLU A 316 13.29 30.91 1.86
C GLU A 316 14.01 31.34 0.57
N THR A 317 15.01 32.23 0.68
CA THR A 317 15.78 32.69 -0.48
C THR A 317 16.89 31.74 -0.87
N LYS A 318 17.56 31.13 0.12
CA LYS A 318 18.65 30.18 -0.07
C LYS A 318 18.20 28.72 -0.01
N PHE A 319 16.94 28.49 0.39
CA PHE A 319 16.36 27.15 0.61
C PHE A 319 17.17 26.30 1.59
N THR A 320 17.68 26.92 2.69
CA THR A 320 18.56 26.24 3.65
C THR A 320 17.95 26.19 5.05
N ASP A 321 18.48 25.28 5.87
CA ASP A 321 18.35 25.31 7.32
C ASP A 321 19.31 26.32 7.96
N SER A 322 19.31 26.41 9.30
CA SER A 322 20.23 27.28 10.09
C SER A 322 21.70 26.92 9.90
N LYS A 323 22.01 25.69 9.46
CA LYS A 323 23.38 25.21 9.23
C LYS A 323 23.86 25.40 7.80
N GLY A 324 23.01 25.93 6.92
CA GLY A 324 23.31 26.15 5.50
C GLY A 324 23.09 24.90 4.62
N ASN A 325 22.47 23.80 5.12
CA ASN A 325 22.14 22.64 4.30
C ASN A 325 20.97 22.97 3.38
N VAL A 326 21.14 22.77 2.08
CA VAL A 326 20.12 23.04 1.06
C VAL A 326 19.08 21.94 1.04
N LEU A 327 17.79 22.31 1.20
CA LEU A 327 16.65 21.39 1.23
C LEU A 327 16.95 20.15 2.10
N PRO A 328 17.27 20.32 3.39
CA PRO A 328 17.79 19.23 4.23
C PRO A 328 16.77 18.10 4.36
N ASP A 329 15.50 18.45 4.54
CA ASP A 329 14.42 17.52 4.81
C ASP A 329 13.36 17.52 3.71
N ALA A 330 12.62 16.42 3.63
CA ALA A 330 11.44 16.26 2.80
C ALA A 330 10.41 15.44 3.57
N PHE A 331 9.21 15.98 3.78
CA PHE A 331 8.14 15.36 4.56
C PHE A 331 6.91 15.10 3.70
N LEU A 332 6.20 14.03 4.05
CA LEU A 332 4.87 13.72 3.50
C LEU A 332 3.80 14.32 4.42
N VAL A 333 2.98 15.22 3.88
CA VAL A 333 1.84 15.81 4.58
C VAL A 333 0.58 15.63 3.76
N LYS A 334 -0.59 15.60 4.40
CA LYS A 334 -1.85 15.54 3.66
C LYS A 334 -2.11 16.87 2.96
N LYS A 335 -2.69 16.80 1.78
CA LYS A 335 -3.14 18.01 1.09
C LYS A 335 -4.17 18.74 1.95
N GLY A 336 -3.85 19.97 2.34
CA GLY A 336 -4.67 20.78 3.26
C GLY A 336 -4.13 20.87 4.70
N ASP A 337 -3.12 20.06 5.07
CA ASP A 337 -2.41 20.24 6.34
C ASP A 337 -1.78 21.64 6.40
N THR A 338 -1.75 22.22 7.59
CA THR A 338 -1.16 23.53 7.86
C THR A 338 0.31 23.39 8.29
N PRO A 339 1.12 24.49 8.27
CA PRO A 339 2.47 24.47 8.84
C PRO A 339 2.50 24.03 10.32
N LYS A 340 1.43 24.30 11.07
CA LYS A 340 1.30 23.84 12.45
C LYS A 340 1.20 22.31 12.53
N ASP A 341 0.44 21.69 11.62
CA ASP A 341 0.32 20.25 11.58
C ASP A 341 1.66 19.57 11.23
N LEU A 342 2.48 20.22 10.39
CA LEU A 342 3.83 19.77 10.09
C LEU A 342 4.76 19.85 11.30
N ALA A 343 4.65 20.92 12.12
CA ALA A 343 5.50 21.11 13.30
C ALA A 343 5.27 20.06 14.40
N PHE A 344 4.14 19.35 14.38
CA PHE A 344 3.82 18.25 15.30
C PHE A 344 4.16 16.84 14.76
N LYS A 345 4.69 16.73 13.54
CA LYS A 345 5.14 15.47 12.92
C LYS A 345 6.64 15.25 13.08
#